data_8c6a37f30a3809acf5649a0480628447
#
_entry.id   8c6a37f30a3809acf5649a0480628447
#
_cell.length_a   1.000
_cell.length_b   1.000
_cell.length_c   1.000
_cell.angle_alpha   90.00
_cell.angle_beta   90.00
_cell.angle_gamma   90.00
#
_symmetry.space_group_name_H-M   'P 1'
#
loop_
_entity.id
_entity.type
_entity.pdbx_description
1 polymer ?
#
loop_
_entity_poly.entity_id
_entity_poly.type
_entity_poly.pdbx_seq_one_letter_code
_entity_poly.pdbx_strand_id
1 'polypeptide(L)'
;MPTSTLPARPLSEVYDIAVIGGGINGVGIAADAAGRGLSVFLCEKDDLASHTSSASSKLIHGGLRYLEHYEFRLVREALAEREVLLAKAPHIVKPMRFVLPHRPHLRLSLIHISEPTRPERI
;
A
#
# COMPACT_ATOMS: atom_id res chain seq x y z
N MET A 1 -14.05 13.16 20.93
CA MET A 1 -14.48 12.50 19.70
C MET A 1 -15.36 11.32 20.11
N PRO A 2 -16.62 11.22 19.71
CA PRO A 2 -17.43 10.05 20.04
C PRO A 2 -16.86 8.84 19.27
N THR A 3 -16.43 7.83 20.00
CA THR A 3 -16.11 6.51 19.46
C THR A 3 -17.41 5.91 18.93
N SER A 4 -17.55 5.89 17.60
CA SER A 4 -18.62 5.15 16.94
C SER A 4 -18.36 3.66 17.18
N THR A 5 -18.89 3.12 18.27
CA THR A 5 -18.98 1.68 18.47
C THR A 5 -20.05 1.16 17.53
N LEU A 6 -19.66 0.71 16.35
CA LEU A 6 -20.52 -0.15 15.54
C LEU A 6 -20.89 -1.36 16.39
N PRO A 7 -22.17 -1.79 16.39
CA PRO A 7 -22.57 -2.96 17.15
C PRO A 7 -21.78 -4.16 16.63
N ALA A 8 -20.99 -4.78 17.51
CA ALA A 8 -20.30 -6.01 17.19
C ALA A 8 -21.37 -7.09 16.89
N ARG A 9 -21.32 -7.66 15.69
CA ARG A 9 -22.14 -8.83 15.37
C ARG A 9 -21.76 -9.98 16.33
N PRO A 10 -22.73 -10.76 16.80
CA PRO A 10 -22.43 -11.87 17.69
C PRO A 10 -21.53 -12.90 16.99
N LEU A 11 -20.53 -13.41 17.70
CA LEU A 11 -19.58 -14.43 17.20
C LEU A 11 -20.23 -15.76 16.80
N SER A 12 -21.53 -15.91 17.02
CA SER A 12 -22.33 -17.07 16.60
C SER A 12 -22.76 -17.02 15.12
N GLU A 13 -22.56 -15.90 14.44
CA GLU A 13 -22.85 -15.80 13.00
C GLU A 13 -21.73 -16.41 12.17
N VAL A 14 -22.10 -17.08 11.09
CA VAL A 14 -21.15 -17.55 10.07
C VAL A 14 -20.71 -16.35 9.23
N TYR A 15 -19.41 -16.15 9.11
CA TYR A 15 -18.82 -15.15 8.24
C TYR A 15 -18.30 -15.79 6.96
N ASP A 16 -18.34 -15.06 5.85
CA ASP A 16 -17.79 -15.53 4.58
C ASP A 16 -16.27 -15.61 4.63
N ILE A 17 -15.63 -14.66 5.34
CA ILE A 17 -14.17 -14.57 5.46
C ILE A 17 -13.79 -14.22 6.90
N ALA A 18 -12.81 -14.95 7.43
CA ALA A 18 -12.12 -14.62 8.68
C ALA A 18 -10.69 -14.16 8.36
N VAL A 19 -10.34 -12.94 8.76
CA VAL A 19 -9.01 -12.34 8.60
C VAL A 19 -8.33 -12.25 9.96
N ILE A 20 -7.18 -12.89 10.10
CA ILE A 20 -6.36 -12.86 11.32
C ILE A 20 -5.17 -11.92 11.08
N GLY A 21 -5.15 -10.82 11.79
CA GLY A 21 -4.14 -9.77 11.72
C GLY A 21 -4.64 -8.49 11.06
N GLY A 22 -4.54 -7.39 11.78
CA GLY A 22 -4.99 -6.04 11.40
C GLY A 22 -3.87 -5.15 10.84
N GLY A 23 -2.83 -5.72 10.24
CA GLY A 23 -1.84 -4.98 9.47
C GLY A 23 -2.38 -4.51 8.12
N ILE A 24 -1.54 -3.82 7.32
CA ILE A 24 -1.95 -3.26 6.01
C ILE A 24 -2.60 -4.29 5.09
N ASN A 25 -2.09 -5.52 5.06
CA ASN A 25 -2.62 -6.59 4.23
C ASN A 25 -3.99 -7.07 4.73
N GLY A 26 -4.10 -7.36 6.03
CA GLY A 26 -5.36 -7.84 6.61
C GLY A 26 -6.48 -6.81 6.50
N VAL A 27 -6.19 -5.55 6.79
CA VAL A 27 -7.17 -4.46 6.64
C VAL A 27 -7.54 -4.27 5.17
N GLY A 28 -6.58 -4.37 4.24
CA GLY A 28 -6.83 -4.28 2.80
C GLY A 28 -7.76 -5.40 2.30
N ILE A 29 -7.50 -6.65 2.70
CA ILE A 29 -8.34 -7.81 2.37
C ILE A 29 -9.75 -7.64 2.94
N ALA A 30 -9.85 -7.25 4.22
CA ALA A 30 -11.13 -7.06 4.88
C ALA A 30 -11.96 -5.95 4.22
N ALA A 31 -11.33 -4.82 3.86
CA ALA A 31 -11.99 -3.70 3.20
C ALA A 31 -12.48 -4.07 1.78
N ASP A 32 -11.66 -4.78 1.00
CA ASP A 32 -12.04 -5.22 -0.34
C ASP A 32 -13.19 -6.25 -0.29
N ALA A 33 -13.09 -7.23 0.59
CA ALA A 33 -14.13 -8.23 0.77
C ALA A 33 -15.47 -7.61 1.22
N ALA A 34 -15.44 -6.70 2.19
CA ALA A 34 -16.63 -5.98 2.63
C ALA A 34 -17.21 -5.09 1.51
N GLY A 35 -16.36 -4.45 0.71
CA GLY A 35 -16.78 -3.68 -0.46
C GLY A 35 -17.45 -4.52 -1.55
N ARG A 36 -17.18 -5.82 -1.58
CA ARG A 36 -17.86 -6.80 -2.46
C ARG A 36 -19.14 -7.39 -1.86
N GLY A 37 -19.53 -6.95 -0.66
CA GLY A 37 -20.74 -7.41 0.02
C GLY A 37 -20.55 -8.67 0.85
N LEU A 38 -19.33 -9.15 1.05
CA LEU A 38 -19.04 -10.30 1.89
C LEU A 38 -19.06 -9.91 3.37
N SER A 39 -19.53 -10.82 4.24
CA SER A 39 -19.45 -10.67 5.68
C SER A 39 -18.04 -11.04 6.13
N VAL A 40 -17.35 -10.11 6.81
CA VAL A 40 -15.95 -10.27 7.20
C VAL A 40 -15.80 -10.19 8.71
N PHE A 41 -15.08 -11.17 9.27
CA PHE A 41 -14.59 -11.13 10.64
C PHE A 41 -13.09 -10.79 10.61
N LEU A 42 -12.71 -9.68 11.23
CA LEU A 42 -11.31 -9.28 11.40
C LEU A 42 -10.95 -9.32 12.87
N CYS A 43 -9.87 -10.02 13.22
CA CYS A 43 -9.30 -9.98 14.55
C CYS A 43 -7.83 -9.57 14.54
N GLU A 44 -7.43 -8.77 15.52
CA GLU A 44 -6.06 -8.34 15.77
C GLU A 44 -5.77 -8.54 17.27
N LYS A 45 -4.55 -8.95 17.60
CA LYS A 45 -4.14 -9.17 18.99
C LYS A 45 -3.87 -7.88 19.75
N ASP A 46 -3.51 -6.81 19.05
CA ASP A 46 -3.20 -5.49 19.59
C ASP A 46 -4.01 -4.42 18.84
N ASP A 47 -3.44 -3.25 18.61
CA ASP A 47 -4.06 -2.20 17.81
C ASP A 47 -3.78 -2.40 16.31
N LEU A 48 -4.65 -1.87 15.46
CA LEU A 48 -4.49 -1.95 14.01
C LEU A 48 -3.16 -1.32 13.57
N ALA A 49 -2.46 -2.03 12.69
CA ALA A 49 -1.18 -1.62 12.13
C ALA A 49 -0.04 -1.41 13.16
N SER A 50 -0.19 -1.83 14.41
CA SER A 50 0.77 -1.56 15.49
C SER A 50 2.13 -2.24 15.36
N HIS A 51 2.23 -3.27 14.53
CA HIS A 51 3.46 -4.06 14.34
C HIS A 51 4.22 -3.67 13.06
N THR A 52 4.45 -4.61 12.15
CA THR A 52 5.25 -4.44 10.93
C THR A 52 4.79 -3.25 10.07
N SER A 53 3.49 -3.01 9.97
CA SER A 53 2.95 -1.90 9.19
C SER A 53 3.36 -0.52 9.73
N SER A 54 3.42 -0.36 11.05
CA SER A 54 3.92 0.87 11.68
C SER A 54 5.44 1.00 11.63
N ALA A 55 6.17 -0.12 11.64
CA ALA A 55 7.62 -0.17 11.61
C ALA A 55 8.21 -0.11 10.18
N SER A 56 7.37 -0.10 9.15
CA SER A 56 7.82 0.05 7.75
C SER A 56 8.28 1.47 7.45
N SER A 57 9.05 1.66 6.38
CA SER A 57 9.42 2.99 5.88
C SER A 57 8.23 3.83 5.40
N LYS A 58 7.06 3.21 5.21
CA LYS A 58 5.83 3.80 4.65
C LYS A 58 6.02 4.38 3.25
N LEU A 59 7.08 3.93 2.57
CA LEU A 59 7.42 4.38 1.23
C LEU A 59 6.69 3.50 0.20
N ILE A 60 5.84 4.12 -0.60
CA ILE A 60 5.15 3.47 -1.71
C ILE A 60 5.94 3.79 -2.98
N HIS A 61 6.64 2.79 -3.52
CA HIS A 61 7.53 2.97 -4.66
C HIS A 61 7.27 1.93 -5.75
N GLY A 62 7.70 2.23 -6.98
CA GLY A 62 7.54 1.34 -8.13
C GLY A 62 8.56 0.20 -8.19
N GLY A 63 9.40 0.03 -7.15
CA GLY A 63 10.37 -1.07 -7.11
C GLY A 63 11.55 -0.86 -8.06
N LEU A 64 12.23 0.28 -8.01
CA LEU A 64 13.40 0.61 -8.85
C LEU A 64 14.43 -0.52 -8.93
N ARG A 65 14.65 -1.25 -7.82
CA ARG A 65 15.57 -2.39 -7.78
C ARG A 65 15.17 -3.52 -8.73
N TYR A 66 13.89 -3.69 -8.99
CA TYR A 66 13.39 -4.74 -9.90
C TYR A 66 13.71 -4.46 -11.36
N LEU A 67 13.98 -3.19 -11.73
CA LEU A 67 14.45 -2.83 -13.06
C LEU A 67 15.85 -3.37 -13.37
N GLU A 68 16.71 -3.51 -12.36
CA GLU A 68 18.03 -4.14 -12.50
C GLU A 68 17.91 -5.62 -12.88
N HIS A 69 16.79 -6.26 -12.53
CA HIS A 69 16.48 -7.65 -12.81
C HIS A 69 15.53 -7.84 -14.01
N TYR A 70 15.25 -6.77 -14.77
CA TYR A 70 14.35 -6.77 -15.93
C TYR A 70 12.90 -7.20 -15.64
N GLU A 71 12.44 -7.06 -14.39
CA GLU A 71 11.09 -7.38 -13.94
C GLU A 71 10.08 -6.27 -14.29
N PHE A 72 10.00 -5.91 -15.58
CA PHE A 72 9.19 -4.78 -16.05
C PHE A 72 7.70 -4.94 -15.76
N ARG A 73 7.19 -6.16 -15.78
CA ARG A 73 5.79 -6.44 -15.47
C ARG A 73 5.46 -6.05 -14.01
N LEU A 74 6.30 -6.49 -13.08
CA LEU A 74 6.13 -6.21 -11.65
C LEU A 74 6.21 -4.71 -11.36
N VAL A 75 7.15 -4.01 -12.00
CA VAL A 75 7.28 -2.55 -11.87
C VAL A 75 6.03 -1.85 -12.39
N ARG A 76 5.50 -2.25 -13.55
CA ARG A 76 4.28 -1.67 -14.12
C ARG A 76 3.07 -1.85 -13.20
N GLU A 77 2.90 -3.05 -12.66
CA GLU A 77 1.82 -3.36 -11.72
C GLU A 77 1.94 -2.49 -10.44
N ALA A 78 3.14 -2.40 -9.86
CA ALA A 78 3.39 -1.58 -8.68
C ALA A 78 3.15 -0.07 -8.91
N LEU A 79 3.52 0.44 -10.09
CA LEU A 79 3.27 1.84 -10.45
C LEU A 79 1.78 2.12 -10.66
N ALA A 80 1.04 1.19 -11.26
CA ALA A 80 -0.41 1.32 -11.41
C ALA A 80 -1.11 1.36 -10.05
N GLU A 81 -0.76 0.49 -9.12
CA GLU A 81 -1.29 0.48 -7.75
C GLU A 81 -0.92 1.75 -6.97
N ARG A 82 0.27 2.29 -7.19
CA ARG A 82 0.67 3.58 -6.60
C ARG A 82 -0.28 4.72 -7.01
N GLU A 83 -0.64 4.80 -8.29
CA GLU A 83 -1.58 5.81 -8.79
C GLU A 83 -2.98 5.63 -8.16
N VAL A 84 -3.44 4.39 -7.98
CA VAL A 84 -4.69 4.09 -7.28
C VAL A 84 -4.65 4.59 -5.84
N LEU A 85 -3.54 4.36 -5.13
CA LEU A 85 -3.37 4.81 -3.74
C LEU A 85 -3.30 6.34 -3.63
N LEU A 86 -2.63 7.01 -4.56
CA LEU A 86 -2.61 8.47 -4.64
C LEU A 86 -4.01 9.06 -4.83
N ALA A 87 -4.84 8.40 -5.65
CA ALA A 87 -6.22 8.83 -5.89
C ALA A 87 -7.15 8.54 -4.69
N LYS A 88 -6.98 7.37 -4.03
CA LYS A 88 -7.84 6.95 -2.91
C LYS A 88 -7.53 7.67 -1.60
N ALA A 89 -6.26 8.00 -1.35
CA ALA A 89 -5.80 8.53 -0.07
C ALA A 89 -4.90 9.77 -0.22
N PRO A 90 -5.31 10.82 -0.95
CA PRO A 90 -4.48 12.00 -1.20
C PRO A 90 -4.15 12.79 0.06
N HIS A 91 -4.91 12.58 1.14
CA HIS A 91 -4.70 13.23 2.43
C HIS A 91 -3.50 12.66 3.21
N ILE A 92 -3.08 11.42 2.94
CA ILE A 92 -1.96 10.76 3.61
C ILE A 92 -0.84 10.33 2.65
N VAL A 93 -1.15 10.06 1.38
CA VAL A 93 -0.17 9.67 0.36
C VAL A 93 0.25 10.90 -0.43
N LYS A 94 1.53 11.27 -0.34
CA LYS A 94 2.09 12.44 -1.02
C LYS A 94 3.32 12.06 -1.83
N PRO A 95 3.50 12.63 -3.03
CA PRO A 95 4.72 12.46 -3.79
C PRO A 95 5.94 12.94 -3.00
N MET A 96 7.02 12.14 -2.99
CA MET A 96 8.27 12.50 -2.37
C MET A 96 9.37 12.60 -3.43
N ARG A 97 10.18 13.65 -3.36
CA ARG A 97 11.34 13.81 -4.26
C ARG A 97 12.53 13.03 -3.69
N PHE A 98 13.17 12.27 -4.57
CA PHE A 98 14.43 11.58 -4.25
C PHE A 98 15.56 12.14 -5.09
N VAL A 99 16.73 12.26 -4.47
CA VAL A 99 17.98 12.55 -5.17
C VAL A 99 18.75 11.25 -5.29
N LEU A 100 18.89 10.74 -6.51
CA LEU A 100 19.71 9.57 -6.80
C LEU A 100 21.09 10.05 -7.27
N PRO A 101 22.14 9.92 -6.44
CA PRO A 101 23.47 10.29 -6.86
C PRO A 101 23.94 9.36 -7.97
N HIS A 102 24.16 9.90 -9.15
CA HIS A 102 24.68 9.13 -10.28
C HIS A 102 26.20 9.00 -10.18
N ARG A 103 26.70 7.78 -10.20
CA ARG A 103 28.13 7.48 -10.35
C ARG A 103 28.33 6.70 -11.66
N PRO A 104 29.47 6.92 -12.40
CA PRO A 104 29.70 6.29 -13.70
C PRO A 104 29.63 4.76 -13.72
N HIS A 105 29.79 4.12 -12.56
CA HIS A 105 29.78 2.65 -12.42
C HIS A 105 28.41 2.06 -12.04
N LEU A 106 27.41 2.90 -11.79
CA LEU A 106 26.05 2.43 -11.51
C LEU A 106 25.28 2.27 -12.83
N ARG A 107 24.76 1.07 -13.10
CA ARG A 107 23.90 0.76 -14.25
C ARG A 107 22.51 1.39 -14.09
N LEU A 108 22.45 2.71 -13.89
CA LEU A 108 21.21 3.44 -13.57
C LEU A 108 20.47 3.97 -14.81
N SER A 109 20.92 3.67 -16.03
CA SER A 109 20.32 4.25 -17.25
C SER A 109 18.83 3.92 -17.41
N LEU A 110 18.41 2.70 -17.04
CA LEU A 110 17.01 2.28 -17.11
C LEU A 110 16.13 2.94 -16.03
N ILE A 111 16.70 3.25 -14.87
CA ILE A 111 16.01 3.91 -13.76
C ILE A 111 15.59 5.34 -14.13
N HIS A 112 16.42 6.05 -14.87
CA HIS A 112 16.13 7.42 -15.32
C HIS A 112 15.02 7.50 -16.38
N ILE A 113 14.80 6.42 -17.13
CA ILE A 113 13.76 6.36 -18.18
C ILE A 113 12.39 6.03 -17.60
N SER A 114 12.32 5.26 -16.51
CA SER A 114 11.06 4.71 -15.98
C SER A 114 10.39 5.55 -14.89
N GLU A 115 11.08 6.53 -14.32
CA GLU A 115 10.48 7.51 -13.41
C GLU A 115 10.64 8.94 -13.97
N PRO A 116 9.84 9.34 -14.94
CA PRO A 116 9.82 10.73 -15.37
C PRO A 116 9.38 11.57 -14.19
N THR A 117 10.28 12.39 -13.69
CA THR A 117 9.92 13.52 -12.82
C THR A 117 8.93 14.37 -13.60
N ARG A 118 7.66 14.26 -13.26
CA ARG A 118 6.65 15.16 -13.79
C ARG A 118 7.03 16.57 -13.38
N PRO A 119 7.33 17.50 -14.30
CA PRO A 119 7.57 18.87 -13.92
C PRO A 119 6.32 19.39 -13.25
N GLU A 120 6.44 19.87 -12.02
CA GLU A 120 5.38 20.61 -11.37
C GLU A 120 5.08 21.84 -12.25
N ARG A 121 3.85 21.93 -12.71
CA ARG A 121 3.34 23.22 -13.16
C ARG A 121 3.12 24.05 -11.89
N ILE A 122 3.90 25.13 -11.80
CA ILE A 122 3.68 26.26 -10.90
C ILE A 122 2.34 26.89 -11.22
#